data_45d9d79ac66248172eec4b91514909a3
#
_entry.id   45d9d79ac66248172eec4b91514909a3
#
_cell.length_a   1.000
_cell.length_b   1.000
_cell.length_c   1.000
_cell.angle_alpha   90.00
_cell.angle_beta   90.00
_cell.angle_gamma   90.00
#
_symmetry.space_group_name_H-M   'P 1'
#
loop_
_entity.id
_entity.type
_entity.pdbx_description
1 polymer ?
#
loop_
_entity_poly.entity_id
_entity_poly.type
_entity_poly.pdbx_seq_one_letter_code
_entity_poly.pdbx_strand_id
1 'polypeptide(L)'
;MKYFRFVCEIKAKSSEDVNKSRDCINEVGIYCAYLSRMYEYYFPATQTDNVVSITVCLIDNLQKTKYPTSCDMKVVSNVVNIDKFNQLTPKDKSFYIIDLCQQAIMSLVYEMQWNTEVFEHTYDKIISMGGLFREYWRKAKSSPNKQLKAQIYFEDDYEKDGIYIDFTDKRGKLIKRVQFAPKGYQIYCKGISELQWQDNSHVIIKRAFGHGFTKTSDYWMIGVDGSIEYHSPRVENTEINTHGLFDLGILYWEGKTI
;
A
#
# COMPACT_ATOMS: atom_id res chain seq x y z
N MET A 1 -3.50 -19.03 1.54
CA MET A 1 -2.50 -17.93 1.50
C MET A 1 -3.20 -16.61 1.68
N LYS A 2 -2.57 -15.64 2.37
CA LYS A 2 -3.20 -14.34 2.70
C LYS A 2 -2.30 -13.14 2.48
N TYR A 3 -0.99 -13.31 2.42
CA TYR A 3 -0.06 -12.20 2.44
C TYR A 3 0.97 -12.31 1.34
N PHE A 4 1.15 -11.20 0.62
CA PHE A 4 2.23 -11.01 -0.33
C PHE A 4 3.10 -9.86 0.13
N ARG A 5 4.40 -10.07 0.14
CA ARG A 5 5.38 -9.05 0.45
C ARG A 5 6.40 -8.98 -0.68
N PHE A 6 6.53 -7.82 -1.27
CA PHE A 6 7.53 -7.55 -2.29
C PHE A 6 8.55 -6.59 -1.69
N VAL A 7 9.81 -6.94 -1.78
CA VAL A 7 10.93 -6.18 -1.21
C VAL A 7 12.05 -6.06 -2.23
N CYS A 8 12.84 -5.00 -2.09
CA CYS A 8 14.03 -4.79 -2.88
C CYS A 8 15.26 -4.91 -1.97
N GLU A 9 16.18 -5.81 -2.31
CA GLU A 9 17.43 -6.03 -1.61
C GLU A 9 18.63 -5.91 -2.56
N ILE A 10 18.88 -4.70 -3.03
CA ILE A 10 20.02 -4.38 -3.89
C ILE A 10 21.18 -3.94 -2.99
N LYS A 11 22.37 -4.49 -3.19
CA LYS A 11 23.57 -4.13 -2.43
C LYS A 11 24.45 -3.20 -3.26
N ALA A 12 24.79 -2.04 -2.70
CA ALA A 12 25.76 -1.14 -3.29
C ALA A 12 27.15 -1.84 -3.41
N LYS A 13 27.78 -1.74 -4.58
CA LYS A 13 29.09 -2.37 -4.84
C LYS A 13 30.28 -1.55 -4.33
N SER A 14 30.12 -0.24 -4.17
CA SER A 14 31.17 0.69 -3.70
C SER A 14 30.58 1.89 -2.96
N SER A 15 31.45 2.66 -2.27
CA SER A 15 31.02 3.87 -1.55
C SER A 15 30.53 5.01 -2.45
N GLU A 16 31.00 5.12 -3.68
CA GLU A 16 30.53 6.10 -4.68
C GLU A 16 29.19 5.69 -5.31
N ASP A 17 28.97 4.38 -5.44
CA ASP A 17 27.70 3.83 -5.95
C ASP A 17 26.58 3.84 -4.89
N VAL A 18 26.91 4.09 -3.63
CA VAL A 18 25.93 4.00 -2.51
C VAL A 18 24.73 4.93 -2.73
N ASN A 19 24.95 6.18 -3.14
CA ASN A 19 23.85 7.13 -3.31
C ASN A 19 22.97 6.77 -4.51
N LYS A 20 23.56 6.48 -5.67
CA LYS A 20 22.80 6.04 -6.86
C LYS A 20 22.06 4.73 -6.62
N SER A 21 22.70 3.78 -5.94
CA SER A 21 22.06 2.52 -5.56
C SER A 21 20.92 2.75 -4.57
N ARG A 22 21.09 3.68 -3.62
CA ARG A 22 20.07 3.97 -2.60
C ARG A 22 18.81 4.58 -3.20
N ASP A 23 18.94 5.51 -4.15
CA ASP A 23 17.80 6.12 -4.82
C ASP A 23 17.04 5.09 -5.65
N CYS A 24 17.77 4.23 -6.38
CA CYS A 24 17.16 3.15 -7.14
C CYS A 24 16.48 2.10 -6.23
N ILE A 25 17.11 1.73 -5.11
CA ILE A 25 16.52 0.82 -4.12
C ILE A 25 15.22 1.40 -3.58
N ASN A 26 15.23 2.70 -3.24
CA ASN A 26 14.04 3.39 -2.74
C ASN A 26 12.94 3.42 -3.82
N GLU A 27 13.29 3.72 -5.06
CA GLU A 27 12.34 3.77 -6.17
C GLU A 27 11.72 2.38 -6.44
N VAL A 28 12.54 1.33 -6.59
CA VAL A 28 12.05 -0.06 -6.74
C VAL A 28 11.20 -0.46 -5.53
N GLY A 29 11.61 -0.07 -4.32
CA GLY A 29 10.86 -0.31 -3.08
C GLY A 29 9.45 0.31 -3.09
N ILE A 30 9.29 1.49 -3.68
CA ILE A 30 7.96 2.12 -3.85
C ILE A 30 7.08 1.25 -4.75
N TYR A 31 7.59 0.79 -5.90
CA TYR A 31 6.84 -0.11 -6.79
C TYR A 31 6.48 -1.44 -6.11
N CYS A 32 7.41 -2.01 -5.34
CA CYS A 32 7.15 -3.21 -4.55
C CYS A 32 6.03 -3.02 -3.52
N ALA A 33 6.01 -1.87 -2.84
CA ALA A 33 5.04 -1.60 -1.79
C ALA A 33 3.60 -1.55 -2.30
N TYR A 34 3.33 -0.84 -3.39
CA TYR A 34 1.96 -0.81 -3.92
C TYR A 34 1.58 -2.11 -4.64
N LEU A 35 2.53 -2.82 -5.25
CA LEU A 35 2.28 -4.14 -5.83
C LEU A 35 1.86 -5.15 -4.75
N SER A 36 2.48 -5.10 -3.56
CA SER A 36 2.05 -5.92 -2.42
C SER A 36 0.58 -5.68 -2.08
N ARG A 37 0.15 -4.41 -2.07
CA ARG A 37 -1.26 -4.06 -1.84
C ARG A 37 -2.20 -4.60 -2.90
N MET A 38 -1.82 -4.50 -4.18
CA MET A 38 -2.62 -5.04 -5.28
C MET A 38 -2.78 -6.55 -5.18
N TYR A 39 -1.69 -7.27 -4.96
CA TYR A 39 -1.76 -8.73 -4.79
C TYR A 39 -2.61 -9.12 -3.57
N GLU A 40 -2.43 -8.48 -2.42
CA GLU A 40 -3.24 -8.77 -1.24
C GLU A 40 -4.73 -8.46 -1.44
N TYR A 41 -5.05 -7.49 -2.26
CA TYR A 41 -6.43 -7.07 -2.53
C TYR A 41 -7.12 -7.97 -3.55
N TYR A 42 -6.44 -8.29 -4.66
CA TYR A 42 -7.03 -9.03 -5.77
C TYR A 42 -6.87 -10.55 -5.64
N PHE A 43 -5.91 -11.02 -4.85
CA PHE A 43 -5.69 -12.45 -4.68
C PHE A 43 -6.80 -13.07 -3.84
N PRO A 44 -7.56 -14.05 -4.37
CA PRO A 44 -8.62 -14.68 -3.62
C PRO A 44 -8.05 -15.55 -2.49
N ALA A 45 -8.88 -15.83 -1.49
CA ALA A 45 -8.53 -16.79 -0.44
C ALA A 45 -8.31 -18.16 -1.08
N THR A 46 -7.05 -18.60 -1.14
CA THR A 46 -6.65 -19.83 -1.82
C THR A 46 -5.95 -20.76 -0.84
N GLN A 47 -6.25 -22.04 -0.96
CA GLN A 47 -5.57 -23.06 -0.18
C GLN A 47 -4.19 -23.34 -0.82
N THR A 48 -3.14 -23.11 -0.09
CA THR A 48 -1.74 -23.34 -0.49
C THR A 48 -1.04 -24.11 0.62
N ASP A 49 -1.46 -25.35 0.86
CA ASP A 49 -0.98 -26.15 1.98
C ASP A 49 -0.96 -25.33 3.30
N ASN A 50 0.17 -25.29 3.99
CA ASN A 50 0.36 -24.50 5.20
C ASN A 50 0.99 -23.12 4.94
N VAL A 51 1.20 -22.73 3.67
CA VAL A 51 1.86 -21.47 3.33
C VAL A 51 0.90 -20.29 3.51
N VAL A 52 1.23 -19.39 4.41
CA VAL A 52 0.45 -18.20 4.75
C VAL A 52 0.91 -16.99 3.96
N SER A 53 2.21 -16.91 3.65
CA SER A 53 2.76 -15.76 2.93
C SER A 53 3.84 -16.14 1.92
N ILE A 54 3.92 -15.33 0.85
CA ILE A 54 5.02 -15.30 -0.11
C ILE A 54 5.74 -13.96 0.01
N THR A 55 7.06 -14.01 0.17
CA THR A 55 7.91 -12.84 0.04
C THR A 55 8.72 -12.95 -1.25
N VAL A 56 8.59 -11.95 -2.12
CA VAL A 56 9.40 -11.83 -3.34
C VAL A 56 10.48 -10.80 -3.09
N CYS A 57 11.74 -11.21 -3.23
CA CYS A 57 12.89 -10.35 -3.09
C CYS A 57 13.47 -10.01 -4.47
N LEU A 58 13.41 -8.74 -4.86
CA LEU A 58 14.12 -8.26 -6.04
C LEU A 58 15.57 -7.92 -5.65
N ILE A 59 16.51 -8.53 -6.33
CA ILE A 59 17.95 -8.48 -6.02
C ILE A 59 18.75 -8.12 -7.27
N ASP A 60 19.98 -7.67 -7.08
CA ASP A 60 20.91 -7.38 -8.18
C ASP A 60 21.72 -8.61 -8.62
N ASN A 61 21.81 -9.64 -7.80
CA ASN A 61 22.58 -10.85 -8.08
C ASN A 61 22.07 -12.07 -7.31
N LEU A 62 21.74 -13.15 -8.01
CA LEU A 62 21.22 -14.42 -7.44
C LEU A 62 22.20 -15.15 -6.52
N GLN A 63 23.51 -14.93 -6.62
CA GLN A 63 24.52 -15.74 -5.93
C GLN A 63 24.59 -15.55 -4.41
N LYS A 64 23.83 -14.62 -3.81
CA LYS A 64 24.06 -14.20 -2.42
C LYS A 64 22.90 -14.38 -1.43
N THR A 65 21.76 -14.90 -1.84
CA THR A 65 20.58 -14.88 -0.96
C THR A 65 20.12 -16.26 -0.57
N LYS A 66 20.57 -16.72 0.59
CA LYS A 66 19.85 -17.76 1.34
C LYS A 66 18.93 -17.06 2.32
N TYR A 67 17.65 -17.03 2.02
CA TYR A 67 16.66 -16.54 2.96
C TYR A 67 16.19 -17.68 3.86
N PRO A 68 16.03 -17.44 5.16
CA PRO A 68 15.39 -18.41 6.03
C PRO A 68 13.93 -18.54 5.61
N THR A 69 13.51 -19.73 5.24
CA THR A 69 12.11 -20.06 5.00
C THR A 69 11.56 -20.74 6.24
N SER A 70 10.44 -20.27 6.74
CA SER A 70 9.64 -21.00 7.73
C SER A 70 8.61 -21.89 7.02
N CYS A 71 7.96 -22.78 7.76
CA CYS A 71 6.97 -23.71 7.18
C CYS A 71 5.79 -22.96 6.54
N ASP A 72 5.47 -21.76 7.04
CA ASP A 72 4.32 -20.94 6.69
C ASP A 72 4.67 -19.74 5.80
N MET A 73 5.96 -19.50 5.55
CA MET A 73 6.45 -18.41 4.71
C MET A 73 7.42 -18.93 3.65
N LYS A 74 7.17 -18.61 2.40
CA LYS A 74 8.08 -18.87 1.28
C LYS A 74 8.72 -17.58 0.81
N VAL A 75 10.01 -17.68 0.48
CA VAL A 75 10.77 -16.56 -0.06
C VAL A 75 11.32 -16.97 -1.42
N VAL A 76 11.05 -16.15 -2.42
CA VAL A 76 11.56 -16.31 -3.78
C VAL A 76 12.24 -15.04 -4.23
N SER A 77 13.15 -15.17 -5.19
CA SER A 77 13.93 -14.03 -5.68
C SER A 77 13.91 -13.94 -7.19
N ASN A 78 14.01 -12.71 -7.70
CA ASN A 78 14.30 -12.46 -9.10
C ASN A 78 15.29 -11.31 -9.23
N VAL A 79 16.01 -11.26 -10.35
CA VAL A 79 17.06 -10.25 -10.58
C VAL A 79 16.45 -9.04 -11.27
N VAL A 80 16.67 -7.86 -10.69
CA VAL A 80 16.37 -6.59 -11.33
C VAL A 80 17.60 -6.05 -12.07
N ASN A 81 17.47 -5.79 -13.35
CA ASN A 81 18.49 -5.07 -14.11
C ASN A 81 18.30 -3.57 -13.89
N ILE A 82 19.19 -2.99 -13.06
CA ILE A 82 19.12 -1.58 -12.65
C ILE A 82 19.31 -0.63 -13.83
N ASP A 83 20.24 -0.94 -14.75
CA ASP A 83 20.50 -0.08 -15.92
C ASP A 83 19.27 -0.02 -16.83
N LYS A 84 18.64 -1.17 -17.06
CA LYS A 84 17.36 -1.23 -17.78
C LYS A 84 16.26 -0.47 -17.05
N PHE A 85 16.10 -0.69 -15.76
CA PHE A 85 15.09 -0.04 -14.93
C PHE A 85 15.18 1.48 -15.00
N ASN A 86 16.40 2.04 -14.91
CA ASN A 86 16.64 3.49 -14.95
C ASN A 86 16.30 4.15 -16.28
N GLN A 87 16.25 3.38 -17.38
CA GLN A 87 15.92 3.87 -18.72
C GLN A 87 14.40 3.86 -19.01
N LEU A 88 13.62 3.24 -18.15
CA LEU A 88 12.17 3.08 -18.35
C LEU A 88 11.40 4.33 -17.91
N THR A 89 10.24 4.55 -18.54
CA THR A 89 9.26 5.52 -18.03
C THR A 89 8.65 5.03 -16.70
N PRO A 90 8.07 5.89 -15.86
CA PRO A 90 7.43 5.46 -14.62
C PRO A 90 6.40 4.32 -14.81
N LYS A 91 5.62 4.41 -15.88
CA LYS A 91 4.66 3.34 -16.24
C LYS A 91 5.38 2.04 -16.58
N ASP A 92 6.41 2.08 -17.42
CA ASP A 92 7.13 0.89 -17.85
C ASP A 92 7.95 0.28 -16.68
N LYS A 93 8.45 1.11 -15.76
CA LYS A 93 9.05 0.66 -14.49
C LYS A 93 8.08 -0.17 -13.67
N SER A 94 6.83 0.29 -13.56
CA SER A 94 5.78 -0.46 -12.87
C SER A 94 5.57 -1.84 -13.48
N PHE A 95 5.33 -1.90 -14.78
CA PHE A 95 5.14 -3.18 -15.48
C PHE A 95 6.36 -4.09 -15.38
N TYR A 96 7.56 -3.52 -15.49
CA TYR A 96 8.80 -4.29 -15.34
C TYR A 96 8.92 -4.95 -13.96
N ILE A 97 8.58 -4.23 -12.88
CA ILE A 97 8.59 -4.79 -11.52
C ILE A 97 7.47 -5.81 -11.34
N ILE A 98 6.27 -5.55 -11.87
CA ILE A 98 5.15 -6.49 -11.84
C ILE A 98 5.54 -7.81 -12.50
N ASP A 99 6.15 -7.76 -13.69
CA ASP A 99 6.58 -8.95 -14.44
C ASP A 99 7.66 -9.74 -13.69
N LEU A 100 8.66 -9.06 -13.14
CA LEU A 100 9.71 -9.72 -12.35
C LEU A 100 9.14 -10.43 -11.11
N CYS A 101 8.21 -9.79 -10.42
CA CYS A 101 7.55 -10.37 -9.26
C CYS A 101 6.68 -11.56 -9.65
N GLN A 102 5.92 -11.45 -10.74
CA GLN A 102 5.11 -12.56 -11.25
C GLN A 102 5.97 -13.75 -11.66
N GLN A 103 7.07 -13.55 -12.36
CA GLN A 103 7.99 -14.62 -12.72
C GLN A 103 8.52 -15.37 -11.49
N ALA A 104 8.91 -14.63 -10.44
CA ALA A 104 9.36 -15.23 -9.19
C ALA A 104 8.24 -16.03 -8.50
N ILE A 105 7.02 -15.50 -8.45
CA ILE A 105 5.87 -16.20 -7.88
C ILE A 105 5.61 -17.48 -8.67
N MET A 106 5.56 -17.41 -10.00
CA MET A 106 5.25 -18.57 -10.85
C MET A 106 6.31 -19.66 -10.74
N SER A 107 7.61 -19.31 -10.56
CA SER A 107 8.63 -20.31 -10.31
C SER A 107 8.35 -21.13 -9.04
N LEU A 108 7.90 -20.45 -7.96
CA LEU A 108 7.50 -21.12 -6.73
C LEU A 108 6.20 -21.95 -6.92
N VAL A 109 5.22 -21.41 -7.65
CA VAL A 109 3.94 -22.09 -7.92
C VAL A 109 4.17 -23.42 -8.63
N TYR A 110 5.07 -23.44 -9.62
CA TYR A 110 5.45 -24.68 -10.32
C TYR A 110 6.23 -25.64 -9.40
N GLU A 111 7.18 -25.15 -8.61
CA GLU A 111 7.93 -25.96 -7.65
C GLU A 111 7.00 -26.63 -6.62
N MET A 112 6.02 -25.89 -6.12
CA MET A 112 5.06 -26.35 -5.12
C MET A 112 3.86 -27.10 -5.71
N GLN A 113 3.75 -27.21 -7.04
CA GLN A 113 2.64 -27.82 -7.77
C GLN A 113 1.26 -27.23 -7.40
N TRP A 114 1.22 -25.93 -7.11
CA TRP A 114 -0.04 -25.23 -6.84
C TRP A 114 -0.81 -24.95 -8.14
N ASN A 115 -2.13 -24.69 -8.01
CA ASN A 115 -2.94 -24.26 -9.14
C ASN A 115 -2.47 -22.90 -9.66
N THR A 116 -2.02 -22.84 -10.92
CA THR A 116 -1.48 -21.63 -11.56
C THR A 116 -2.55 -20.58 -11.84
N GLU A 117 -3.79 -21.00 -12.18
CA GLU A 117 -4.87 -20.10 -12.63
C GLU A 117 -5.10 -18.91 -11.69
N VAL A 118 -5.03 -19.15 -10.37
CA VAL A 118 -5.29 -18.11 -9.37
C VAL A 118 -4.24 -17.01 -9.43
N PHE A 119 -2.99 -17.39 -9.62
CA PHE A 119 -1.86 -16.46 -9.70
C PHE A 119 -1.84 -15.71 -11.03
N GLU A 120 -2.11 -16.42 -12.13
CA GLU A 120 -2.23 -15.84 -13.47
C GLU A 120 -3.41 -14.86 -13.54
N HIS A 121 -4.58 -15.25 -13.02
CA HIS A 121 -5.75 -14.37 -12.98
C HIS A 121 -5.51 -13.11 -12.15
N THR A 122 -4.79 -13.22 -11.03
CA THR A 122 -4.42 -12.05 -10.22
C THR A 122 -3.49 -11.11 -10.98
N TYR A 123 -2.48 -11.67 -11.65
CA TYR A 123 -1.58 -10.91 -12.51
C TYR A 123 -2.34 -10.21 -13.65
N ASP A 124 -3.18 -10.94 -14.40
CA ASP A 124 -3.98 -10.38 -15.48
C ASP A 124 -4.89 -9.25 -15.00
N LYS A 125 -5.47 -9.40 -13.80
CA LYS A 125 -6.26 -8.35 -13.18
C LYS A 125 -5.42 -7.10 -12.92
N ILE A 126 -4.22 -7.24 -12.36
CA ILE A 126 -3.29 -6.13 -12.09
C ILE A 126 -2.89 -5.45 -13.41
N ILE A 127 -2.54 -6.23 -14.44
CA ILE A 127 -2.19 -5.71 -15.77
C ILE A 127 -3.37 -4.97 -16.40
N SER A 128 -4.58 -5.53 -16.33
CA SER A 128 -5.80 -4.91 -16.88
C SER A 128 -6.14 -3.58 -16.23
N MET A 129 -5.74 -3.39 -14.96
CA MET A 129 -5.86 -2.11 -14.24
C MET A 129 -4.72 -1.14 -14.57
N GLY A 130 -3.82 -1.49 -15.50
CA GLY A 130 -2.67 -0.68 -15.87
C GLY A 130 -1.56 -0.63 -14.82
N GLY A 131 -1.48 -1.64 -13.92
CA GLY A 131 -0.56 -1.65 -12.79
C GLY A 131 -0.86 -0.57 -11.75
N LEU A 132 -2.11 -0.12 -11.68
CA LEU A 132 -2.57 0.95 -10.78
C LEU A 132 -3.55 0.37 -9.77
N PHE A 133 -3.48 0.84 -8.53
CA PHE A 133 -4.44 0.50 -7.50
C PHE A 133 -5.40 1.68 -7.30
N ARG A 134 -6.66 1.50 -7.74
CA ARG A 134 -7.71 2.50 -7.65
C ARG A 134 -9.00 1.84 -7.23
N GLU A 135 -9.25 1.83 -5.91
CA GLU A 135 -10.36 1.07 -5.35
C GLU A 135 -11.11 1.85 -4.27
N TYR A 136 -12.40 1.62 -4.21
CA TYR A 136 -13.22 2.12 -3.13
C TYR A 136 -13.27 1.14 -1.95
N TRP A 137 -13.07 1.66 -0.76
CA TRP A 137 -13.18 0.87 0.46
C TRP A 137 -14.63 0.73 0.88
N ARG A 138 -15.15 -0.48 0.78
CA ARG A 138 -16.53 -0.82 1.14
C ARG A 138 -17.58 0.05 0.42
N LYS A 139 -18.85 -0.04 0.88
CA LYS A 139 -19.96 0.74 0.34
C LYS A 139 -19.99 2.14 0.94
N ALA A 140 -20.44 3.11 0.16
CA ALA A 140 -20.66 4.48 0.61
C ALA A 140 -21.64 4.55 1.81
N LYS A 141 -21.35 5.44 2.75
CA LYS A 141 -22.19 5.71 3.92
C LYS A 141 -22.99 6.99 3.70
N SER A 142 -24.30 6.94 3.91
CA SER A 142 -25.16 8.12 3.83
C SER A 142 -25.08 8.97 5.09
N SER A 143 -25.12 10.30 4.93
CA SER A 143 -25.27 11.25 6.03
C SER A 143 -26.59 11.03 6.79
N PRO A 144 -26.72 11.52 8.04
CA PRO A 144 -27.96 11.39 8.81
C PRO A 144 -29.20 11.92 8.08
N ASN A 145 -29.09 13.06 7.40
CA ASN A 145 -30.17 13.64 6.60
C ASN A 145 -30.32 13.02 5.19
N LYS A 146 -29.50 12.01 4.83
CA LYS A 146 -29.50 11.28 3.55
C LYS A 146 -29.28 12.15 2.29
N GLN A 147 -28.75 13.37 2.43
CA GLN A 147 -28.48 14.25 1.28
C GLN A 147 -27.09 13.99 0.69
N LEU A 148 -26.16 13.51 1.52
CA LEU A 148 -24.77 13.25 1.15
C LEU A 148 -24.42 11.78 1.36
N LYS A 149 -23.39 11.34 0.63
CA LYS A 149 -22.72 10.05 0.86
C LYS A 149 -21.23 10.30 0.97
N ALA A 150 -20.55 9.49 1.77
CA ALA A 150 -19.10 9.49 1.91
C ALA A 150 -18.55 8.09 1.63
N GLN A 151 -17.44 8.02 0.90
CA GLN A 151 -16.75 6.76 0.61
C GLN A 151 -15.24 6.98 0.54
N ILE A 152 -14.48 6.08 1.14
CA ILE A 152 -13.02 6.13 1.08
C ILE A 152 -12.56 5.57 -0.25
N TYR A 153 -11.61 6.25 -0.87
CA TYR A 153 -10.99 5.91 -2.14
C TYR A 153 -9.48 5.79 -1.98
N PHE A 154 -8.93 4.69 -2.42
CA PHE A 154 -7.49 4.46 -2.49
C PHE A 154 -7.00 4.75 -3.90
N GLU A 155 -5.91 5.47 -4.01
CA GLU A 155 -5.20 5.69 -5.26
C GLU A 155 -3.71 5.51 -5.05
N ASP A 156 -3.16 4.50 -5.70
CA ASP A 156 -1.73 4.27 -5.80
C ASP A 156 -1.36 4.18 -7.28
N ASP A 157 -0.55 5.10 -7.75
CA ASP A 157 0.03 5.05 -9.08
C ASP A 157 1.49 5.53 -9.05
N TYR A 158 2.12 5.63 -10.22
CA TYR A 158 3.55 5.98 -10.33
C TYR A 158 3.87 7.39 -9.83
N GLU A 159 2.91 8.30 -9.88
CA GLU A 159 3.08 9.71 -9.57
C GLU A 159 2.31 10.12 -8.32
N LYS A 160 1.21 9.44 -8.07
CA LYS A 160 0.28 9.76 -7.00
C LYS A 160 0.01 8.53 -6.17
N ASP A 161 0.10 8.66 -4.88
CA ASP A 161 -0.51 7.73 -3.96
C ASP A 161 -1.19 8.51 -2.84
N GLY A 162 -2.26 7.95 -2.32
CA GLY A 162 -2.97 8.57 -1.23
C GLY A 162 -4.28 7.88 -0.89
N ILE A 163 -4.80 8.30 0.23
CA ILE A 163 -6.12 7.88 0.69
C ILE A 163 -7.00 9.11 0.71
N TYR A 164 -8.11 8.99 0.02
CA TYR A 164 -9.06 10.07 -0.16
C TYR A 164 -10.40 9.70 0.45
N ILE A 165 -11.19 10.71 0.76
CA ILE A 165 -12.61 10.56 0.96
C ILE A 165 -13.37 11.32 -0.13
N ASP A 166 -14.30 10.64 -0.77
CA ASP A 166 -15.21 11.22 -1.72
C ASP A 166 -16.53 11.54 -1.04
N PHE A 167 -16.91 12.80 -1.09
CA PHE A 167 -18.25 13.26 -0.75
C PHE A 167 -19.07 13.39 -2.03
N THR A 168 -20.20 12.69 -2.09
CA THR A 168 -21.13 12.73 -3.23
C THR A 168 -22.51 13.17 -2.78
N ASP A 169 -23.29 13.72 -3.69
CA ASP A 169 -24.72 13.94 -3.45
C ASP A 169 -25.49 12.60 -3.41
N LYS A 170 -26.78 12.66 -3.11
CA LYS A 170 -27.65 11.48 -3.06
C LYS A 170 -27.73 10.74 -4.42
N ARG A 171 -27.47 11.42 -5.54
CA ARG A 171 -27.47 10.87 -6.90
C ARG A 171 -26.13 10.28 -7.30
N GLY A 172 -25.09 10.43 -6.47
CA GLY A 172 -23.74 9.94 -6.71
C GLY A 172 -22.83 10.90 -7.46
N LYS A 173 -23.25 12.16 -7.68
CA LYS A 173 -22.38 13.19 -8.25
C LYS A 173 -21.34 13.60 -7.22
N LEU A 174 -20.04 13.53 -7.59
CA LEU A 174 -18.95 13.99 -6.74
C LEU A 174 -19.09 15.48 -6.44
N ILE A 175 -19.10 15.80 -5.15
CA ILE A 175 -19.08 17.17 -4.63
C ILE A 175 -17.66 17.57 -4.31
N LYS A 176 -16.96 16.72 -3.57
CA LYS A 176 -15.57 16.96 -3.16
C LYS A 176 -14.83 15.67 -2.93
N ARG A 177 -13.55 15.65 -3.32
CA ARG A 177 -12.55 14.66 -2.92
C ARG A 177 -11.54 15.32 -1.99
N VAL A 178 -11.27 14.72 -0.84
CA VAL A 178 -10.34 15.22 0.16
C VAL A 178 -9.28 14.16 0.41
N GLN A 179 -8.01 14.49 0.17
CA GLN A 179 -6.91 13.62 0.55
C GLN A 179 -6.65 13.79 2.04
N PHE A 180 -6.78 12.71 2.81
CA PHE A 180 -6.56 12.77 4.26
C PHE A 180 -5.33 11.97 4.72
N ALA A 181 -4.77 11.16 3.86
CA ALA A 181 -3.48 10.52 4.11
C ALA A 181 -2.61 10.66 2.85
N PRO A 182 -1.42 11.29 2.99
CA PRO A 182 -0.55 11.61 1.86
C PRO A 182 0.24 10.40 1.37
N LYS A 183 1.00 10.63 0.28
CA LYS A 183 1.97 9.69 -0.28
C LYS A 183 2.91 9.14 0.79
N GLY A 184 3.16 7.83 0.74
CA GLY A 184 4.00 7.13 1.70
C GLY A 184 3.32 6.77 3.03
N TYR A 185 2.07 7.20 3.22
CA TYR A 185 1.30 6.79 4.38
C TYR A 185 0.78 5.35 4.19
N GLN A 186 1.49 4.40 4.78
CA GLN A 186 1.18 2.97 4.65
C GLN A 186 -0.08 2.59 5.45
N ILE A 187 -1.22 3.16 5.08
CA ILE A 187 -2.50 2.62 5.52
C ILE A 187 -2.97 1.64 4.45
N TYR A 188 -2.78 0.38 4.73
CA TYR A 188 -3.42 -0.69 3.96
C TYR A 188 -4.94 -0.58 4.12
N CYS A 189 -5.68 -1.11 3.16
CA CYS A 189 -7.15 -1.24 3.26
C CYS A 189 -7.60 -1.89 4.58
N LYS A 190 -6.75 -2.73 5.18
CA LYS A 190 -6.93 -3.33 6.50
C LYS A 190 -6.62 -2.35 7.66
N GLY A 191 -5.94 -1.25 7.40
CA GLY A 191 -5.61 -0.23 8.40
C GLY A 191 -6.77 0.69 8.77
N ILE A 192 -7.88 0.62 8.02
CA ILE A 192 -9.11 1.35 8.30
C ILE A 192 -10.14 0.39 8.87
N SER A 193 -10.68 0.70 10.05
CA SER A 193 -11.69 -0.13 10.69
C SER A 193 -13.11 0.34 10.40
N GLU A 194 -13.32 1.65 10.39
CA GLU A 194 -14.65 2.23 10.31
C GLU A 194 -14.67 3.58 9.60
N LEU A 195 -15.74 3.84 8.85
CA LEU A 195 -16.17 5.14 8.36
C LEU A 195 -17.56 5.39 8.91
N GLN A 196 -17.79 6.50 9.58
CA GLN A 196 -19.11 6.90 10.08
C GLN A 196 -19.30 8.42 9.96
N TRP A 197 -20.54 8.85 9.77
CA TRP A 197 -20.91 10.24 9.88
C TRP A 197 -21.06 10.64 11.35
N GLN A 198 -20.45 11.72 11.75
CA GLN A 198 -20.66 12.33 13.06
C GLN A 198 -21.90 13.23 13.05
N ASP A 199 -22.04 14.00 11.99
CA ASP A 199 -23.18 14.90 11.73
C ASP A 199 -23.45 14.97 10.21
N ASN A 200 -24.16 16.00 9.72
CA ASN A 200 -24.44 16.14 8.29
C ASN A 200 -23.27 16.70 7.47
N SER A 201 -22.20 17.13 8.11
CA SER A 201 -21.06 17.81 7.49
C SER A 201 -19.71 17.15 7.78
N HIS A 202 -19.60 16.28 8.79
CA HIS A 202 -18.35 15.65 9.18
C HIS A 202 -18.45 14.14 9.23
N VAL A 203 -17.38 13.48 8.83
CA VAL A 203 -17.18 12.04 8.98
C VAL A 203 -16.01 11.74 9.88
N ILE A 204 -16.08 10.59 10.56
CA ILE A 204 -14.97 10.01 11.33
C ILE A 204 -14.49 8.77 10.59
N ILE A 205 -13.17 8.69 10.40
CA ILE A 205 -12.47 7.52 9.86
C ILE A 205 -11.56 6.98 10.95
N LYS A 206 -11.89 5.79 11.49
CA LYS A 206 -11.10 5.15 12.54
C LYS A 206 -10.02 4.25 11.96
N ARG A 207 -8.83 4.31 12.54
CA ARG A 207 -7.76 3.35 12.25
C ARG A 207 -8.04 2.02 12.92
N ALA A 208 -7.63 0.94 12.26
CA ALA A 208 -7.68 -0.42 12.84
C ALA A 208 -6.50 -0.68 13.77
N PHE A 209 -5.32 -0.16 13.38
CA PHE A 209 -4.06 -0.42 14.07
C PHE A 209 -3.22 0.85 14.16
N GLY A 210 -2.55 1.04 15.29
CA GLY A 210 -1.49 2.01 15.48
C GLY A 210 -0.12 1.43 15.07
N HIS A 211 0.93 2.12 15.50
CA HIS A 211 2.30 1.65 15.33
C HIS A 211 2.48 0.25 15.95
N GLY A 212 3.18 -0.66 15.24
CA GLY A 212 3.39 -2.04 15.67
C GLY A 212 2.14 -2.90 15.63
N PHE A 213 1.13 -2.55 14.82
CA PHE A 213 -0.14 -3.29 14.68
C PHE A 213 -0.95 -3.42 15.97
N THR A 214 -0.71 -2.55 16.95
CA THR A 214 -1.52 -2.49 18.17
C THR A 214 -2.87 -1.83 17.88
N LYS A 215 -3.93 -2.27 18.58
CA LYS A 215 -5.22 -1.58 18.52
C LYS A 215 -5.05 -0.12 18.91
N THR A 216 -5.69 0.77 18.16
CA THR A 216 -5.66 2.21 18.42
C THR A 216 -7.06 2.80 18.41
N SER A 217 -7.23 3.90 19.11
CA SER A 217 -8.41 4.76 19.05
C SER A 217 -8.22 5.98 18.13
N ASP A 218 -7.11 6.02 17.41
CA ASP A 218 -6.81 7.11 16.49
C ASP A 218 -7.85 7.23 15.38
N TYR A 219 -8.21 8.45 15.01
CA TYR A 219 -9.14 8.71 13.92
C TYR A 219 -8.89 10.06 13.26
N TRP A 220 -9.36 10.18 12.02
CA TRP A 220 -9.51 11.46 11.34
C TRP A 220 -10.96 11.92 11.41
N MET A 221 -11.15 13.20 11.67
CA MET A 221 -12.41 13.90 11.44
C MET A 221 -12.26 14.77 10.20
N ILE A 222 -13.14 14.57 9.22
CA ILE A 222 -13.03 15.21 7.91
C ILE A 222 -14.35 15.89 7.55
N GLY A 223 -14.30 17.18 7.27
CA GLY A 223 -15.44 17.96 6.86
C GLY A 223 -15.70 17.90 5.34
N VAL A 224 -16.96 18.04 4.95
CA VAL A 224 -17.37 18.19 3.54
C VAL A 224 -16.76 19.47 2.93
N ASP A 225 -16.43 20.46 3.73
CA ASP A 225 -15.68 21.66 3.35
C ASP A 225 -14.23 21.39 3.01
N GLY A 226 -13.70 20.25 3.44
CA GLY A 226 -12.31 19.80 3.24
C GLY A 226 -11.42 19.98 4.47
N SER A 227 -12.00 20.41 5.61
CA SER A 227 -11.28 20.43 6.89
C SER A 227 -10.86 19.02 7.31
N ILE A 228 -9.69 18.89 7.93
CA ILE A 228 -9.13 17.62 8.41
C ILE A 228 -8.55 17.85 9.79
N GLU A 229 -8.96 17.01 10.74
CA GLU A 229 -8.40 16.93 12.08
C GLU A 229 -7.99 15.49 12.38
N TYR A 230 -6.81 15.31 12.95
CA TYR A 230 -6.33 14.00 13.40
C TYR A 230 -6.31 13.93 14.92
N HIS A 231 -6.97 12.93 15.47
CA HIS A 231 -7.06 12.71 16.91
C HIS A 231 -6.32 11.43 17.28
N SER A 232 -5.32 11.57 18.17
CA SER A 232 -4.57 10.44 18.73
C SER A 232 -4.40 10.62 20.23
N PRO A 233 -4.90 9.69 21.04
CA PRO A 233 -4.75 9.75 22.50
C PRO A 233 -3.28 9.70 22.95
N ARG A 234 -2.38 9.25 22.10
CA ARG A 234 -0.94 9.20 22.40
C ARG A 234 -0.26 10.56 22.27
N VAL A 235 -0.78 11.43 21.40
CA VAL A 235 -0.23 12.79 21.19
C VAL A 235 -0.65 13.72 22.33
N GLU A 236 -1.83 13.50 22.90
CA GLU A 236 -2.37 14.31 24.00
C GLU A 236 -1.64 14.11 25.32
N ASN A 237 -0.89 13.01 25.50
CA ASN A 237 -0.30 12.59 26.77
C ASN A 237 1.24 12.51 26.80
N THR A 238 1.95 12.87 25.71
CA THR A 238 3.42 12.80 25.67
C THR A 238 4.04 14.09 25.22
N GLU A 239 5.07 14.55 25.95
CA GLU A 239 6.08 15.45 25.38
C GLU A 239 6.64 14.77 24.12
N ILE A 240 6.32 15.36 22.99
CA ILE A 240 6.50 14.77 21.67
C ILE A 240 8.00 14.59 21.38
N ASN A 241 8.48 13.38 21.54
CA ASN A 241 9.76 13.00 20.96
C ASN A 241 9.56 12.93 19.44
N THR A 242 10.14 13.89 18.69
CA THR A 242 9.97 14.08 17.25
C THR A 242 10.23 12.83 16.42
N HIS A 243 11.06 11.89 16.89
CA HIS A 243 11.27 10.59 16.25
C HIS A 243 10.04 9.68 16.30
N GLY A 244 9.25 9.70 17.37
CA GLY A 244 8.03 8.89 17.48
C GLY A 244 6.88 9.37 16.60
N LEU A 245 6.89 10.64 16.18
CA LEU A 245 5.87 11.20 15.29
C LEU A 245 6.09 10.82 13.83
N PHE A 246 7.35 10.65 13.40
CA PHE A 246 7.69 10.11 12.07
C PHE A 246 7.12 8.72 11.88
N ASP A 247 7.24 7.86 12.89
CA ASP A 247 6.69 6.51 12.88
C ASP A 247 5.17 6.48 12.89
N LEU A 248 4.53 7.54 13.40
CA LEU A 248 3.06 7.66 13.44
C LEU A 248 2.47 8.31 12.18
N GLY A 249 3.31 8.82 11.26
CA GLY A 249 2.86 9.58 10.09
C GLY A 249 2.27 10.95 10.44
N ILE A 250 2.39 11.41 11.68
CA ILE A 250 1.77 12.64 12.19
C ILE A 250 2.58 13.88 11.80
N LEU A 251 3.92 13.78 11.73
CA LEU A 251 4.80 14.90 11.41
C LEU A 251 4.64 15.46 9.99
N TYR A 252 3.99 14.73 9.09
CA TYR A 252 3.69 15.24 7.75
C TYR A 252 2.58 16.29 7.73
N TRP A 253 1.83 16.46 8.83
CA TRP A 253 0.66 17.34 8.89
C TRP A 253 0.86 18.62 9.69
N GLU A 254 1.86 18.67 10.57
CA GLU A 254 2.13 19.87 11.36
C GLU A 254 2.98 20.89 10.59
N GLY A 255 2.42 21.53 9.58
CA GLY A 255 2.99 22.78 9.13
C GLY A 255 3.39 22.94 7.69
N LYS A 256 2.77 22.26 6.75
CA LYS A 256 2.81 22.69 5.34
C LYS A 256 1.43 22.68 4.74
N THR A 257 0.77 23.83 4.77
CA THR A 257 -0.19 24.19 3.73
C THR A 257 0.54 24.10 2.41
N ILE A 258 0.17 23.14 1.59
CA ILE A 258 0.52 23.08 0.17
C ILE A 258 -0.56 23.82 -0.59
#